data_ab4f0606fcca2ac8fb7f889ab1c63cbe
#
_entry.id   ab4f0606fcca2ac8fb7f889ab1c63cbe
#
_cell.length_a   1.000
_cell.length_b   1.000
_cell.length_c   1.000
_cell.angle_alpha   90.00
_cell.angle_beta   90.00
_cell.angle_gamma   90.00
#
_symmetry.space_group_name_H-M   'P 1'
#
loop_
_entity.id
_entity.type
_entity.pdbx_description
1 polymer ?
#
loop_
_entity_poly.entity_id
_entity_poly.type
_entity_poly.pdbx_seq_one_letter_code
_entity_poly.pdbx_strand_id
1 'polypeptide(L)'
;MFESLEKLTAAVEAACADIAPSYAEYVQLAMAIATDCGEGGRADFHRICSFSPKYQSSHADRLYTNALKNGHGNVHLGTAFHLAQTAGV
;
A
#
# COMPACT_ATOMS: atom_id res chain seq x y z
N MET A 1 -3.18 5.70 -15.64
CA MET A 1 -3.74 5.29 -14.33
C MET A 1 -3.69 3.78 -14.20
N PHE A 2 -3.46 3.31 -12.98
CA PHE A 2 -3.39 1.87 -12.71
C PHE A 2 -4.80 1.29 -12.64
N GLU A 3 -4.96 0.06 -13.15
CA GLU A 3 -6.26 -0.60 -13.19
C GLU A 3 -6.43 -1.60 -12.07
N SER A 4 -5.34 -2.03 -11.44
CA SER A 4 -5.38 -3.06 -10.41
C SER A 4 -4.19 -2.95 -9.47
N LEU A 5 -4.31 -3.59 -8.32
CA LEU A 5 -3.21 -3.65 -7.35
C LEU A 5 -1.99 -4.35 -7.96
N GLU A 6 -2.20 -5.39 -8.74
CA GLU A 6 -1.10 -6.11 -9.38
C GLU A 6 -0.26 -5.17 -10.27
N LYS A 7 -0.92 -4.36 -11.08
CA LYS A 7 -0.23 -3.41 -11.94
C LYS A 7 0.46 -2.33 -11.14
N LEU A 8 -0.17 -1.85 -10.07
CA LEU A 8 0.44 -0.87 -9.18
C LEU A 8 1.71 -1.44 -8.55
N THR A 9 1.64 -2.66 -8.03
CA THR A 9 2.80 -3.30 -7.41
C THR A 9 3.94 -3.45 -8.40
N ALA A 10 3.64 -3.90 -9.61
CA ALA A 10 4.66 -4.06 -10.66
C ALA A 10 5.32 -2.71 -11.01
N ALA A 11 4.53 -1.65 -11.11
CA ALA A 11 5.05 -0.32 -11.44
C ALA A 11 5.95 0.22 -10.31
N VAL A 12 5.55 0.02 -9.06
CA VAL A 12 6.34 0.45 -7.90
C VAL A 12 7.67 -0.31 -7.85
N GLU A 13 7.62 -1.61 -8.11
CA GLU A 13 8.84 -2.43 -8.13
C GLU A 13 9.78 -2.00 -9.26
N ALA A 14 9.23 -1.73 -10.43
CA ALA A 14 10.03 -1.28 -11.56
C ALA A 14 10.69 0.07 -11.29
N ALA A 15 10.00 0.96 -10.58
CA ALA A 15 10.52 2.28 -10.24
C ALA A 15 11.39 2.27 -8.98
N CYS A 16 11.33 1.22 -8.17
CA CYS A 16 11.98 1.14 -6.86
C CYS A 16 11.63 2.34 -5.99
N ALA A 17 10.36 2.76 -6.04
CA ALA A 17 9.92 4.01 -5.43
C ALA A 17 9.26 3.77 -4.08
N ASP A 18 9.56 4.66 -3.12
CA ASP A 18 8.84 4.72 -1.85
C ASP A 18 7.63 5.63 -2.04
N ILE A 19 6.44 5.03 -2.14
CA ILE A 19 5.21 5.80 -2.37
C ILE A 19 4.51 6.21 -1.08
N ALA A 20 5.04 5.81 0.07
CA ALA A 20 4.46 6.12 1.38
C ALA A 20 5.56 6.58 2.34
N PRO A 21 6.21 7.74 2.08
CA PRO A 21 7.36 8.18 2.87
C PRO A 21 7.01 8.59 4.30
N SER A 22 5.77 9.02 4.55
CA SER A 22 5.34 9.37 5.91
C SER A 22 4.52 8.24 6.52
N TYR A 23 4.46 8.22 7.86
CA TYR A 23 3.67 7.21 8.55
C TYR A 23 2.18 7.31 8.19
N ALA A 24 1.67 8.52 8.05
CA ALA A 24 0.27 8.74 7.67
C ALA A 24 -0.03 8.12 6.30
N GLU A 25 0.86 8.31 5.34
CA GLU A 25 0.71 7.71 4.01
C GLU A 25 0.83 6.19 4.05
N TYR A 26 1.71 5.67 4.90
CA TYR A 26 1.89 4.24 5.10
C TYR A 26 0.60 3.60 5.61
N VAL A 27 -0.05 4.23 6.60
CA VAL A 27 -1.33 3.76 7.13
C VAL A 27 -2.42 3.82 6.07
N GLN A 28 -2.48 4.92 5.32
CA GLN A 28 -3.45 5.08 4.24
C GLN A 28 -3.30 4.00 3.17
N LEU A 29 -2.05 3.67 2.82
CA LEU A 29 -1.78 2.63 1.84
C LEU A 29 -2.30 1.27 2.33
N ALA A 30 -2.04 0.93 3.60
CA ALA A 30 -2.53 -0.32 4.17
C ALA A 30 -4.05 -0.37 4.15
N MET A 31 -4.71 0.71 4.54
CA MET A 31 -6.17 0.78 4.58
C MET A 31 -6.77 0.69 3.18
N ALA A 32 -6.17 1.37 2.21
CA ALA A 32 -6.65 1.35 0.83
C ALA A 32 -6.61 -0.05 0.25
N ILE A 33 -5.50 -0.75 0.42
CA ILE A 33 -5.34 -2.11 -0.12
C ILE A 33 -6.25 -3.07 0.64
N ALA A 34 -6.31 -2.97 1.96
CA ALA A 34 -7.13 -3.85 2.78
C ALA A 34 -8.61 -3.70 2.45
N THR A 35 -9.08 -2.48 2.23
CA THR A 35 -10.49 -2.21 1.93
C THR A 35 -10.93 -2.89 0.64
N ASP A 36 -10.13 -2.77 -0.41
CA ASP A 36 -10.53 -3.25 -1.73
C ASP A 36 -10.05 -4.67 -2.04
N CYS A 37 -8.96 -5.11 -1.43
CA CYS A 37 -8.33 -6.39 -1.76
C CYS A 37 -8.35 -7.40 -0.63
N GLY A 38 -8.62 -6.97 0.60
CA GLY A 38 -8.68 -7.85 1.75
C GLY A 38 -7.37 -8.58 1.98
N GLU A 39 -7.45 -9.80 2.47
CA GLU A 39 -6.27 -10.62 2.79
C GLU A 39 -5.42 -10.90 1.55
N GLY A 40 -6.04 -10.95 0.39
CA GLY A 40 -5.32 -11.16 -0.87
C GLY A 40 -4.34 -10.04 -1.23
N GLY A 41 -4.47 -8.86 -0.63
CA GLY A 41 -3.56 -7.75 -0.88
C GLY A 41 -2.35 -7.70 0.04
N ARG A 42 -2.27 -8.57 1.03
CA ARG A 42 -1.19 -8.53 2.03
C ARG A 42 0.20 -8.64 1.41
N ALA A 43 0.39 -9.60 0.52
CA ALA A 43 1.68 -9.81 -0.12
C ALA A 43 2.09 -8.59 -0.96
N ASP A 44 1.15 -8.03 -1.71
CA ASP A 44 1.42 -6.84 -2.51
C ASP A 44 1.74 -5.63 -1.63
N PHE A 45 1.06 -5.50 -0.50
CA PHE A 45 1.37 -4.43 0.45
C PHE A 45 2.82 -4.51 0.92
N HIS A 46 3.28 -5.71 1.28
CA HIS A 46 4.67 -5.90 1.69
C HIS A 46 5.64 -5.56 0.56
N ARG A 47 5.34 -5.99 -0.66
CA ARG A 47 6.20 -5.71 -1.82
C ARG A 47 6.32 -4.20 -2.07
N ILE A 48 5.20 -3.49 -2.00
CA ILE A 48 5.19 -2.03 -2.19
C ILE A 48 5.96 -1.32 -1.08
N CYS A 49 5.73 -1.72 0.17
CA CYS A 49 6.35 -1.08 1.32
C CYS A 49 7.84 -1.37 1.47
N SER A 50 8.33 -2.44 0.84
CA SER A 50 9.73 -2.85 0.98
C SER A 50 10.72 -1.79 0.50
N PHE A 51 10.28 -0.84 -0.29
CA PHE A 51 11.12 0.27 -0.76
C PHE A 51 11.20 1.43 0.23
N SER A 52 10.43 1.39 1.31
CA SER A 52 10.48 2.41 2.34
C SER A 52 11.63 2.12 3.31
N PRO A 53 12.45 3.14 3.67
CA PRO A 53 13.51 2.94 4.66
C PRO A 53 13.03 2.48 6.02
N LYS A 54 11.76 2.74 6.34
CA LYS A 54 11.18 2.36 7.62
C LYS A 54 10.51 0.99 7.60
N TYR A 55 10.58 0.28 6.47
CA TYR A 55 9.90 -1.00 6.33
C TYR A 55 10.49 -2.05 7.27
N GLN A 56 9.60 -2.69 8.03
CA GLN A 56 9.89 -3.89 8.82
C GLN A 56 8.73 -4.85 8.61
N SER A 57 9.02 -6.07 8.19
CA SER A 57 7.96 -7.00 7.79
C SER A 57 6.97 -7.29 8.90
N SER A 58 7.45 -7.46 10.14
CA SER A 58 6.55 -7.72 11.28
C SER A 58 5.64 -6.54 11.57
N HIS A 59 6.16 -5.32 11.49
CA HIS A 59 5.36 -4.11 11.70
C HIS A 59 4.34 -3.92 10.57
N ALA A 60 4.79 -4.10 9.33
CA ALA A 60 3.91 -3.97 8.18
C ALA A 60 2.79 -5.00 8.22
N ASP A 61 3.10 -6.22 8.60
CA ASP A 61 2.11 -7.29 8.70
C ASP A 61 1.06 -6.98 9.76
N ARG A 62 1.50 -6.47 10.91
CA ARG A 62 0.59 -6.07 11.99
C ARG A 62 -0.29 -4.91 11.56
N LEU A 63 0.30 -3.94 10.88
CA LEU A 63 -0.44 -2.78 10.39
C LEU A 63 -1.52 -3.22 9.40
N TYR A 64 -1.19 -4.12 8.48
CA TYR A 64 -2.16 -4.63 7.53
C TYR A 64 -3.28 -5.41 8.22
N THR A 65 -2.94 -6.25 9.21
CA THR A 65 -3.92 -6.98 9.99
C THR A 65 -4.88 -6.02 10.69
N ASN A 66 -4.35 -4.96 11.28
CA ASN A 66 -5.19 -3.94 11.92
C ASN A 66 -6.08 -3.25 10.90
N ALA A 67 -5.59 -2.96 9.72
CA ALA A 67 -6.38 -2.36 8.65
C ALA A 67 -7.53 -3.27 8.23
N LEU A 68 -7.29 -4.57 8.17
CA LEU A 68 -8.35 -5.54 7.84
C LEU A 68 -9.44 -5.56 8.91
N LYS A 69 -9.05 -5.52 10.18
CA LYS A 69 -10.00 -5.59 11.31
C LYS A 69 -10.78 -4.29 11.48
N ASN A 70 -10.10 -3.17 11.33
CA ASN A 70 -10.66 -1.85 11.60
C ASN A 70 -10.86 -1.05 10.31
N GLY A 71 -10.85 -1.73 9.18
CA GLY A 71 -10.92 -1.11 7.87
C GLY A 71 -12.14 -0.24 7.74
N HIS A 72 -11.96 0.90 7.13
CA HIS A 72 -13.00 1.88 6.93
C HIS A 72 -13.25 2.06 5.45
N GLY A 73 -14.51 2.01 5.06
CA GLY A 73 -14.90 2.10 3.67
C GLY A 73 -14.60 3.43 3.00
N ASN A 74 -13.93 4.35 3.68
CA ASN A 74 -13.60 5.66 3.14
C ASN A 74 -12.26 5.70 2.41
N VAL A 75 -11.40 4.69 2.59
CA VAL A 75 -10.09 4.66 1.96
C VAL A 75 -10.05 3.48 1.00
N HIS A 76 -9.91 3.78 -0.27
CA HIS A 76 -9.97 2.79 -1.34
C HIS A 76 -8.68 2.75 -2.14
N LEU A 77 -8.57 1.78 -3.03
CA LEU A 77 -7.38 1.57 -3.85
C LEU A 77 -6.99 2.83 -4.66
N GLY A 78 -7.94 3.69 -4.98
CA GLY A 78 -7.66 4.97 -5.62
C GLY A 78 -6.69 5.83 -4.82
N THR A 79 -6.72 5.73 -3.48
CA THR A 79 -5.76 6.44 -2.64
C THR A 79 -4.34 5.90 -2.87
N ALA A 80 -4.18 4.58 -2.99
CA ALA A 80 -2.88 3.99 -3.29
C ALA A 80 -2.38 4.46 -4.66
N PHE A 81 -3.25 4.53 -5.65
CA PHE A 81 -2.89 5.04 -6.98
C PHE A 81 -2.44 6.49 -6.91
N HIS A 82 -3.13 7.29 -6.11
CA HIS A 82 -2.76 8.70 -5.92
C HIS A 82 -1.38 8.83 -5.27
N LEU A 83 -1.10 8.03 -4.24
CA LEU A 83 0.21 8.03 -3.60
C LEU A 83 1.32 7.69 -4.60
N ALA A 84 1.07 6.72 -5.45
CA ALA A 84 2.03 6.33 -6.48
C ALA A 84 2.27 7.46 -7.48
N GLN A 85 1.20 8.11 -7.94
CA GLN A 85 1.32 9.24 -8.86
C GLN A 85 2.11 10.40 -8.24
N THR A 86 1.85 10.70 -6.98
CA THR A 86 2.56 11.75 -6.26
C THR A 86 4.05 11.43 -6.15
N ALA A 87 4.40 10.15 -6.03
CA ALA A 87 5.79 9.71 -5.98
C ALA A 87 6.44 9.59 -7.37
N GLY A 88 5.71 9.86 -8.43
CA GLY A 88 6.25 9.82 -9.78
C GLY A 88 6.20 8.46 -10.46
N VAL A 89 5.41 7.56 -9.93
CA VAL A 89 5.25 6.21 -10.49
C VAL A 89 4.19 6.18 -11.58
#